data_d51224538faaa78a597c237c3b939f3b
#
_entry.id   d51224538faaa78a597c237c3b939f3b
#
_cell.length_a   1.000
_cell.length_b   1.000
_cell.length_c   1.000
_cell.angle_alpha   90.00
_cell.angle_beta   90.00
_cell.angle_gamma   90.00
#
_symmetry.space_group_name_H-M   'P 1'
#
loop_
_entity.id
_entity.type
_entity.pdbx_description
1 polymer ?
#
loop_
_entity_poly.entity_id
_entity_poly.type
_entity_poly.pdbx_seq_one_letter_code
_entity_poly.pdbx_strand_id
1 'polypeptide(L)' 'MNNAVHRFQESIAGQQYLIEVSSVAVDRWRAYIVRIPGVPTALMPFYGPTPDEAAGLLREWLTRAHERAGRNVRRV' A
#
# COMPACT_ATOMS: atom_id res chain seq x y z
N MET A 1 -2.20 -15.89 -19.91
CA MET A 1 -2.38 -15.24 -19.46
C MET A 1 -2.32 -15.21 -18.18
N ASN A 2 -1.60 -15.04 -17.45
CA ASN A 2 -1.52 -15.04 -16.22
C ASN A 2 -1.56 -13.80 -15.67
N ASN A 3 -2.57 -13.36 -15.10
CA ASN A 3 -2.67 -12.16 -14.41
C ASN A 3 -2.43 -12.48 -13.00
N ALA A 4 -1.25 -12.69 -12.62
CA ALA A 4 -0.94 -13.00 -11.25
C ALA A 4 -1.24 -11.81 -10.37
N VAL A 5 -1.97 -12.05 -9.31
CA VAL A 5 -2.33 -11.02 -8.37
C VAL A 5 -2.02 -11.53 -6.98
N HIS A 6 -1.25 -10.76 -6.22
CA HIS A 6 -0.92 -11.13 -4.86
C HIS A 6 -1.64 -10.19 -3.91
N ARG A 7 -2.09 -10.69 -2.78
CA ARG A 7 -2.77 -9.88 -1.81
C ARG A 7 -2.08 -9.99 -0.47
N PHE A 8 -1.86 -8.83 0.16
CA PHE A 8 -1.20 -8.80 1.44
C PHE A 8 -2.09 -8.06 2.42
N GLN A 9 -2.24 -8.61 3.60
CA GLN A 9 -2.97 -7.92 4.62
C GLN A 9 -1.97 -7.31 5.57
N GLU A 10 -2.00 -6.02 5.78
CA GLU A 10 -1.06 -5.33 6.64
C GLU A 10 -1.78 -4.57 7.71
N SER A 11 -1.22 -4.60 8.90
CA SER A 11 -1.78 -3.84 9.99
C SER A 11 -0.80 -2.71 10.27
N ILE A 12 -1.18 -1.49 9.99
CA ILE A 12 -0.31 -0.35 10.14
C ILE A 12 -0.98 0.66 11.05
N ALA A 13 -0.33 1.03 12.11
CA ALA A 13 -0.85 2.00 13.06
C ALA A 13 -2.25 1.61 13.54
N GLY A 14 -2.46 0.32 13.73
CA GLY A 14 -3.74 -0.15 14.23
C GLY A 14 -4.84 -0.27 13.18
N GLN A 15 -4.53 0.04 11.94
CA GLN A 15 -5.51 -0.08 10.90
C GLN A 15 -5.16 -1.18 9.93
N GLN A 16 -6.17 -1.89 9.44
CA GLN A 16 -5.95 -2.98 8.54
C GLN A 16 -6.06 -2.51 7.11
N TYR A 17 -5.11 -2.91 6.30
CA TYR A 17 -5.12 -2.55 4.89
C TYR A 17 -5.00 -3.81 4.05
N LEU A 18 -5.69 -3.81 2.92
CA LEU A 18 -5.57 -4.89 1.97
C LEU A 18 -4.84 -4.34 0.76
N ILE A 19 -3.64 -4.82 0.53
CA ILE A 19 -2.81 -4.36 -0.56
C ILE A 19 -2.82 -5.40 -1.65
N GLU A 20 -3.17 -4.98 -2.86
CA GLU A 20 -3.18 -5.88 -3.98
C GLU A 20 -2.03 -5.50 -4.88
N VAL A 21 -1.32 -6.49 -5.39
CA VAL A 21 -0.18 -6.27 -6.26
C VAL A 21 -0.39 -7.06 -7.52
N SER A 22 -0.41 -6.39 -8.65
CA SER A 22 -0.60 -7.09 -9.91
C SER A 22 0.55 -6.83 -10.86
N SER A 23 0.76 -7.78 -11.75
CA SER A 23 1.85 -7.69 -12.69
C SER A 23 1.47 -6.77 -13.83
N VAL A 24 2.33 -5.81 -14.15
CA VAL A 24 2.07 -4.95 -15.29
C VAL A 24 3.07 -5.18 -16.39
N ALA A 25 4.18 -5.83 -16.08
CA ALA A 25 5.18 -6.19 -17.10
C ALA A 25 6.04 -7.25 -16.48
N VAL A 26 7.00 -7.75 -17.21
CA VAL A 26 7.81 -8.86 -16.75
C VAL A 26 8.46 -8.56 -15.41
N ASP A 27 9.11 -7.46 -15.23
CA ASP A 27 9.74 -7.19 -13.98
C ASP A 27 9.12 -5.95 -13.36
N ARG A 28 7.81 -5.82 -13.46
CA ARG A 28 7.19 -4.63 -12.92
C ARG A 28 5.85 -4.98 -12.31
N TRP A 29 5.71 -4.68 -11.04
CA TRP A 29 4.50 -4.96 -10.30
C TRP A 29 3.94 -3.67 -9.74
N ARG A 30 2.63 -3.59 -9.66
CA ARG A 30 1.98 -2.39 -9.19
C ARG A 30 1.21 -2.73 -7.93
N ALA A 31 1.50 -2.02 -6.85
CA ALA A 31 0.83 -2.23 -5.57
C ALA A 31 -0.15 -1.09 -5.32
N TYR A 32 -1.33 -1.43 -4.87
CA TYR A 32 -2.34 -0.42 -4.60
C TYR A 32 -3.27 -0.93 -3.50
N ILE A 33 -3.95 -0.01 -2.85
CA ILE A 33 -4.83 -0.37 -1.76
C ILE A 33 -6.20 -0.61 -2.33
N VAL A 34 -6.77 -1.76 -2.01
CA VAL A 34 -8.04 -2.15 -2.56
C VAL A 34 -9.18 -1.63 -1.74
N ARG A 35 -9.10 -1.66 -0.40
CA ARG A 35 -10.22 -1.27 0.40
C ARG A 35 -9.76 -0.67 1.67
N ILE A 36 -10.04 0.56 1.96
CA ILE A 36 -9.66 1.21 3.19
C ILE A 36 -10.85 1.91 3.73
N PRO A 37 -11.49 1.35 4.73
CA PRO A 37 -12.67 1.97 5.30
C PRO A 37 -12.34 3.34 5.88
N GLY A 38 -13.13 4.32 5.52
CA GLY A 38 -12.99 5.63 6.09
C GLY A 38 -11.84 6.45 5.58
N VAL A 39 -11.16 5.98 4.55
CA VAL A 39 -10.03 6.70 4.02
C VAL A 39 -10.22 6.86 2.52
N PRO A 40 -9.93 8.02 1.98
CA PRO A 40 -10.06 8.19 0.53
C PRO A 40 -9.16 7.22 -0.20
N THR A 41 -9.67 6.70 -1.28
CA THR A 41 -8.92 5.70 -1.97
C THR A 41 -8.07 6.27 -3.05
N ALA A 42 -7.94 7.54 -3.17
CA ALA A 42 -7.17 8.11 -4.23
C ALA A 42 -5.70 8.05 -3.89
N LEU A 43 -5.12 6.89 -3.81
CA LEU A 43 -3.73 6.76 -3.51
C LEU A 43 -2.98 6.35 -4.74
N MET A 44 -1.78 6.85 -4.88
CA MET A 44 -0.98 6.51 -6.03
C MET A 44 -0.49 5.10 -5.91
N PRO A 45 -0.43 4.39 -7.00
CA PRO A 45 0.13 3.05 -6.94
C PRO A 45 1.64 3.11 -6.82
N PHE A 46 2.23 2.08 -6.28
CA PHE A 46 3.67 1.98 -6.15
C PHE A 46 4.15 0.83 -7.01
N TYR A 47 5.26 1.04 -7.68
CA TYR A 47 5.78 0.04 -8.58
C TYR A 47 7.10 -0.53 -8.10
N GLY A 48 7.31 -1.79 -8.34
CA GLY A 48 8.57 -2.43 -7.98
C GLY A 48 8.82 -3.62 -8.87
N PRO A 49 10.04 -4.14 -8.86
CA PRO A 49 10.38 -5.28 -9.72
C PRO A 49 9.84 -6.61 -9.22
N THR A 50 9.43 -6.69 -7.98
CA THR A 50 8.83 -7.90 -7.44
C THR A 50 7.60 -7.52 -6.64
N PRO A 51 6.69 -8.45 -6.41
CA PRO A 51 5.51 -8.14 -5.61
C PRO A 51 5.86 -7.66 -4.22
N ASP A 52 6.85 -8.28 -3.59
CA ASP A 52 7.23 -7.91 -2.25
C ASP A 52 7.78 -6.50 -2.20
N GLU A 53 8.56 -6.11 -3.18
CA GLU A 53 9.13 -4.79 -3.19
C GLU A 53 8.07 -3.75 -3.45
N ALA A 54 7.15 -4.02 -4.34
CA ALA A 54 6.07 -3.07 -4.61
C ALA A 54 5.21 -2.90 -3.37
N ALA A 55 4.86 -4.00 -2.73
CA ALA A 55 4.05 -3.91 -1.52
C ALA A 55 4.81 -3.21 -0.39
N GLY A 56 6.12 -3.43 -0.33
CA GLY A 56 6.94 -2.81 0.70
C GLY A 56 6.99 -1.30 0.57
N LEU A 57 7.06 -0.80 -0.65
CA LEU A 57 7.08 0.63 -0.86
C LEU A 57 5.76 1.26 -0.39
N LEU A 58 4.66 0.61 -0.70
CA LEU A 58 3.37 1.11 -0.27
C LEU A 58 3.25 1.07 1.24
N ARG A 59 3.72 -0.02 1.86
CA ARG A 59 3.65 -0.13 3.30
C ARG A 59 4.48 0.95 3.98
N GLU A 60 5.65 1.24 3.44
CA GLU A 60 6.47 2.29 4.01
C GLU A 60 5.79 3.64 3.90
N TRP A 61 5.16 3.89 2.77
CA TRP A 61 4.47 5.16 2.58
C TRP A 61 3.33 5.30 3.59
N LEU A 62 2.59 4.23 3.81
CA LEU A 62 1.50 4.27 4.76
C LEU A 62 2.01 4.50 6.17
N THR A 63 3.11 3.87 6.52
CA THR A 63 3.67 4.04 7.84
C THR A 63 4.08 5.49 8.06
N ARG A 64 4.73 6.09 7.07
CA ARG A 64 5.12 7.48 7.20
C ARG A 64 3.95 8.41 7.25
N ALA A 65 2.91 8.12 6.48
CA ALA A 65 1.72 8.95 6.47
C ALA A 65 1.06 8.94 7.83
N HIS A 66 1.00 7.77 8.46
CA HIS A 66 0.39 7.69 9.78
C HIS A 66 1.24 8.41 10.81
N GLU A 67 2.55 8.33 10.70
CA GLU A 67 3.42 9.03 11.63
C GLU A 67 3.23 10.52 11.52
N ARG A 68 3.10 11.01 10.29
CA ARG A 68 2.89 12.41 10.11
C ARG A 68 1.56 12.85 10.65
N ALA A 69 0.53 12.10 10.42
CA ALA A 69 -0.80 12.43 10.91
C ALA A 69 -0.80 12.42 12.43
N GLY A 70 -0.11 11.46 13.04
CA GLY A 70 -0.03 11.40 14.47
C GLY A 70 0.65 12.62 15.06
N ARG A 71 1.70 13.09 14.41
CA ARG A 71 2.36 14.25 14.91
C ARG A 71 1.47 15.45 14.80
N ASN A 72 0.75 15.61 13.70
CA ASN A 72 -0.14 16.74 13.55
C ASN A 72 -1.23 16.73 14.58
N VAL A 73 -1.76 15.60 14.87
CA VAL A 73 -2.82 15.52 15.83
C VAL A 73 -2.33 15.93 17.21
N ARG A 74 -1.08 15.63 17.55
CA ARG A 74 -0.61 15.96 18.84
C ARG A 74 -0.34 17.40 18.99
N ARG A 75 -0.36 18.22 18.02
CA ARG A 75 -0.06 19.52 18.20
C ARG A 75 -1.14 20.24 18.69
N VAL A 76 -1.97 20.10 19.18
CA VAL A 76 -3.06 20.89 19.62
C VAL A 76 -2.74 21.91 20.62
#